data_13b088e00283fd7f939aa2d0a4fa7228
#
_entry.id   13b088e00283fd7f939aa2d0a4fa7228
#
_cell.length_a   1.000
_cell.length_b   1.000
_cell.length_c   1.000
_cell.angle_alpha   90.00
_cell.angle_beta   90.00
_cell.angle_gamma   90.00
#
_symmetry.space_group_name_H-M   'P 1'
#
loop_
_entity.id
_entity.type
_entity.pdbx_description
1 polymer ?
#
loop_
_entity_poly.entity_id
_entity_poly.type
_entity_poly.pdbx_seq_one_letter_code
_entity_poly.pdbx_strand_id
1 'polypeptide(L)'
;RDSDKKAFYIYEGCSRCWMNQNDEEKKYGSSGINILWPITDNEDYKAELLNAKEGKSPNNISPIIKYSLSNGVTVLWFGDLENSFMEKIKDTVELPKADIIFAPHHGRSSGKIPKEWMESISPKIVIIGEAPSEKINYLSNYNTITQNTAGDIILDCESGIVDIYVSNENYSVKFLENNKKSNAYGATYIGTLNV
;
A
#
# COMPACT_ATOMS: atom_id res chain seq x y z
N ARG A 1 14.10 4.86 25.88
CA ARG A 1 14.24 3.76 24.90
C ARG A 1 15.30 2.82 25.45
N ASP A 2 15.02 1.51 25.47
CA ASP A 2 15.98 0.52 25.91
C ASP A 2 17.24 0.61 25.05
N SER A 3 18.41 0.70 25.69
CA SER A 3 19.71 0.86 25.04
C SER A 3 20.03 -0.25 24.02
N ASP A 4 19.33 -1.38 24.13
CA ASP A 4 19.57 -2.56 23.30
C ASP A 4 18.70 -2.62 22.04
N LYS A 5 17.75 -1.69 21.87
CA LYS A 5 16.91 -1.60 20.67
C LYS A 5 17.58 -0.73 19.61
N LYS A 6 18.04 -1.36 18.53
CA LYS A 6 18.57 -0.64 17.37
C LYS A 6 17.41 -0.05 16.56
N ALA A 7 17.43 1.27 16.34
CA ALA A 7 16.59 1.92 15.34
C ALA A 7 17.20 1.72 13.96
N PHE A 8 16.34 1.40 12.98
CA PHE A 8 16.77 1.24 11.60
C PHE A 8 16.02 2.25 10.74
N TYR A 9 16.76 2.92 9.89
CA TYR A 9 16.18 3.83 8.92
C TYR A 9 15.62 3.03 7.74
N ILE A 10 14.47 3.49 7.22
CA ILE A 10 13.86 2.97 6.00
C ILE A 10 14.26 3.92 4.87
N TYR A 11 14.76 3.38 3.77
CA TYR A 11 15.13 4.11 2.56
C TYR A 11 15.04 3.20 1.35
N GLU A 12 15.01 3.77 0.15
CA GLU A 12 14.94 3.03 -1.11
C GLU A 12 15.99 1.91 -1.18
N GLY A 13 15.53 0.71 -1.56
CA GLY A 13 16.38 -0.47 -1.71
C GLY A 13 16.93 -1.04 -0.40
N CYS A 14 16.60 -0.45 0.77
CA CYS A 14 17.05 -1.02 2.03
C CYS A 14 16.42 -2.41 2.23
N SER A 15 17.24 -3.36 2.63
CA SER A 15 16.81 -4.71 2.95
C SER A 15 17.62 -5.27 4.11
N ARG A 16 17.09 -6.31 4.72
CA ARG A 16 17.81 -7.10 5.71
C ARG A 16 18.02 -8.51 5.19
N CYS A 17 19.12 -9.13 5.56
CA CYS A 17 19.45 -10.50 5.12
C CYS A 17 18.29 -11.48 5.35
N TRP A 18 17.57 -11.36 6.46
CA TRP A 18 16.46 -12.24 6.79
C TRP A 18 15.15 -11.90 6.06
N MET A 19 15.02 -10.69 5.48
CA MET A 19 13.86 -10.31 4.67
C MET A 19 14.00 -10.72 3.21
N ASN A 20 15.22 -10.68 2.68
CA ASN A 20 15.52 -10.99 1.29
C ASN A 20 16.71 -11.96 1.25
N GLN A 21 16.46 -13.23 1.54
CA GLN A 21 17.47 -14.27 1.52
C GLN A 21 17.76 -14.67 0.08
N ASN A 22 18.69 -13.95 -0.55
CA ASN A 22 19.19 -14.25 -1.90
C ASN A 22 20.47 -15.10 -1.90
N ASP A 23 20.86 -15.62 -0.74
CA ASP A 23 21.98 -16.53 -0.62
C ASP A 23 21.67 -17.95 -1.13
N GLU A 24 22.68 -18.78 -1.25
CA GLU A 24 22.55 -20.15 -1.76
C GLU A 24 21.64 -21.03 -0.90
N GLU A 25 21.50 -20.71 0.38
CA GLU A 25 20.65 -21.47 1.29
C GLU A 25 19.16 -21.14 1.15
N LYS A 26 18.76 -20.00 0.61
CA LYS A 26 17.38 -19.52 0.32
C LYS A 26 16.25 -20.21 1.10
N LYS A 27 16.52 -20.59 2.32
CA LYS A 27 15.70 -21.49 3.13
C LYS A 27 14.30 -20.94 3.38
N TYR A 28 14.14 -19.62 3.37
CA TYR A 28 12.88 -18.93 3.66
C TYR A 28 12.42 -18.02 2.52
N GLY A 29 13.18 -17.90 1.42
CA GLY A 29 12.84 -17.05 0.29
C GLY A 29 12.90 -15.55 0.58
N SER A 30 12.33 -14.77 -0.33
CA SER A 30 12.17 -13.33 -0.15
C SER A 30 10.87 -13.02 0.60
N SER A 31 10.90 -12.00 1.47
CA SER A 31 9.67 -11.45 2.06
C SER A 31 8.74 -10.79 1.03
N GLY A 32 9.22 -10.51 -0.18
CA GLY A 32 8.50 -9.75 -1.19
C GLY A 32 8.40 -8.25 -0.90
N ILE A 33 8.92 -7.77 0.24
CA ILE A 33 8.84 -6.36 0.64
C ILE A 33 10.01 -5.58 0.06
N ASN A 34 9.71 -4.49 -0.63
CA ASN A 34 10.67 -3.55 -1.19
C ASN A 34 10.30 -2.12 -0.81
N ILE A 35 11.28 -1.33 -0.46
CA ILE A 35 11.09 0.09 -0.17
C ILE A 35 11.43 0.86 -1.45
N LEU A 36 10.47 1.62 -1.98
CA LEU A 36 10.63 2.42 -3.20
C LEU A 36 10.90 3.89 -2.88
N TRP A 37 10.56 4.34 -1.68
CA TRP A 37 10.75 5.68 -1.14
C TRP A 37 10.90 5.61 0.38
N PRO A 38 11.71 6.46 1.05
CA PRO A 38 12.37 7.64 0.50
C PRO A 38 13.71 7.37 -0.17
N ILE A 39 14.06 8.25 -1.15
CA ILE A 39 15.42 8.42 -1.66
C ILE A 39 16.08 9.48 -0.78
N THR A 40 17.03 9.07 0.04
CA THR A 40 17.57 9.92 1.13
C THR A 40 18.34 11.14 0.65
N ASP A 41 18.87 11.11 -0.58
CA ASP A 41 19.59 12.24 -1.18
C ASP A 41 18.67 13.21 -1.93
N ASN A 42 17.37 12.91 -2.06
CA ASN A 42 16.41 13.82 -2.68
C ASN A 42 16.20 15.07 -1.82
N GLU A 43 16.28 16.25 -2.44
CA GLU A 43 16.22 17.54 -1.74
C GLU A 43 14.81 17.82 -1.16
N ASP A 44 13.74 17.43 -1.86
CA ASP A 44 12.38 17.59 -1.36
C ASP A 44 12.14 16.71 -0.11
N TYR A 45 12.69 15.47 -0.10
CA TYR A 45 12.65 14.61 1.08
C TYR A 45 13.42 15.22 2.26
N LYS A 46 14.63 15.74 2.03
CA LYS A 46 15.44 16.40 3.06
C LYS A 46 14.70 17.59 3.67
N ALA A 47 14.03 18.38 2.84
CA ALA A 47 13.22 19.52 3.31
C ALA A 47 12.06 19.06 4.19
N GLU A 48 11.31 18.02 3.78
CA GLU A 48 10.21 17.49 4.59
C GLU A 48 10.71 16.82 5.88
N LEU A 49 11.86 16.15 5.85
CA LEU A 49 12.48 15.58 7.03
C LEU A 49 12.87 16.68 8.05
N LEU A 50 13.35 17.82 7.56
CA LEU A 50 13.64 18.98 8.41
C LEU A 50 12.35 19.57 8.99
N ASN A 51 11.33 19.74 8.15
CA ASN A 51 10.00 20.20 8.59
C ASN A 51 9.43 19.31 9.73
N ALA A 52 9.51 17.98 9.56
CA ALA A 52 9.06 17.05 10.59
C ALA A 52 9.87 17.14 11.88
N LYS A 53 11.21 17.35 11.80
CA LYS A 53 12.07 17.59 12.98
C LYS A 53 11.73 18.88 13.72
N GLU A 54 11.24 19.90 13.00
CA GLU A 54 10.75 21.16 13.55
C GLU A 54 9.33 21.07 14.13
N GLY A 55 8.72 19.88 14.12
CA GLY A 55 7.38 19.63 14.67
C GLY A 55 6.22 19.91 13.71
N LYS A 56 6.51 20.11 12.40
CA LYS A 56 5.48 20.15 11.36
C LYS A 56 4.97 18.75 11.02
N SER A 57 3.98 18.65 10.12
CA SER A 57 3.41 17.37 9.71
C SER A 57 4.49 16.39 9.20
N PRO A 58 4.51 15.13 9.67
CA PRO A 58 5.42 14.11 9.16
C PRO A 58 4.88 13.36 7.93
N ASN A 59 3.73 13.73 7.38
CA ASN A 59 3.05 12.98 6.34
C ASN A 59 3.97 12.71 5.13
N ASN A 60 4.68 13.72 4.67
CA ASN A 60 5.51 13.65 3.46
C ASN A 60 6.84 12.92 3.66
N ILE A 61 7.15 12.42 4.85
CA ILE A 61 8.26 11.48 5.06
C ILE A 61 7.81 10.02 5.11
N SER A 62 6.54 9.74 4.84
CA SER A 62 6.01 8.37 4.74
C SER A 62 6.71 7.58 3.63
N PRO A 63 7.02 6.29 3.85
CA PRO A 63 7.62 5.47 2.81
C PRO A 63 6.59 5.03 1.76
N ILE A 64 7.06 4.78 0.53
CA ILE A 64 6.34 3.97 -0.45
C ILE A 64 6.88 2.55 -0.34
N ILE A 65 5.99 1.61 -0.04
CA ILE A 65 6.33 0.20 0.17
C ILE A 65 5.63 -0.63 -0.89
N LYS A 66 6.39 -1.53 -1.51
CA LYS A 66 5.87 -2.56 -2.40
C LYS A 66 5.96 -3.92 -1.71
N TYR A 67 4.89 -4.69 -1.78
CA TYR A 67 4.89 -6.12 -1.55
C TYR A 67 4.60 -6.86 -2.85
N SER A 68 5.33 -7.94 -3.11
CA SER A 68 5.06 -8.81 -4.26
C SER A 68 5.15 -10.27 -3.85
N LEU A 69 4.09 -11.02 -4.07
CA LEU A 69 4.11 -12.48 -3.98
C LEU A 69 4.61 -13.04 -5.31
N SER A 70 5.50 -14.05 -5.27
CA SER A 70 5.97 -14.72 -6.48
C SER A 70 4.80 -15.39 -7.22
N ASN A 71 4.61 -15.04 -8.49
CA ASN A 71 3.46 -15.46 -9.29
C ASN A 71 2.09 -15.08 -8.68
N GLY A 72 2.03 -13.98 -7.95
CA GLY A 72 0.83 -13.52 -7.26
C GLY A 72 0.75 -12.01 -7.20
N VAL A 73 0.01 -11.52 -6.23
CA VAL A 73 -0.35 -10.11 -6.06
C VAL A 73 0.86 -9.19 -5.91
N THR A 74 0.76 -8.01 -6.49
CA THR A 74 1.61 -6.85 -6.16
C THR A 74 0.78 -5.78 -5.49
N VAL A 75 1.25 -5.30 -4.35
CA VAL A 75 0.55 -4.32 -3.51
C VAL A 75 1.46 -3.11 -3.24
N LEU A 76 0.90 -1.91 -3.28
CA LEU A 76 1.61 -0.67 -2.93
C LEU A 76 0.92 0.05 -1.77
N TRP A 77 1.74 0.55 -0.84
CA TRP A 77 1.36 1.46 0.24
C TRP A 77 2.11 2.77 0.09
N PHE A 78 1.41 3.88 0.32
CA PHE A 78 1.97 5.23 0.21
C PHE A 78 2.03 5.97 1.55
N GLY A 79 1.57 5.33 2.65
CA GLY A 79 1.42 6.00 3.93
C GLY A 79 0.54 7.24 3.82
N ASP A 80 0.96 8.32 4.46
CA ASP A 80 0.21 9.57 4.48
C ASP A 80 0.75 10.64 3.51
N LEU A 81 1.47 10.22 2.45
CA LEU A 81 1.97 11.14 1.44
C LEU A 81 0.85 12.03 0.87
N GLU A 82 1.13 13.32 0.78
CA GLU A 82 0.19 14.30 0.26
C GLU A 82 0.38 14.55 -1.23
N ASN A 83 -0.70 14.85 -1.94
CA ASN A 83 -0.70 15.09 -3.37
C ASN A 83 0.36 16.12 -3.81
N SER A 84 0.42 17.27 -3.11
CA SER A 84 1.38 18.32 -3.42
C SER A 84 2.84 17.87 -3.35
N PHE A 85 3.13 16.91 -2.48
CA PHE A 85 4.46 16.34 -2.36
C PHE A 85 4.69 15.25 -3.41
N MET A 86 3.72 14.37 -3.61
CA MET A 86 3.81 13.34 -4.66
C MET A 86 4.01 13.94 -6.05
N GLU A 87 3.37 15.08 -6.35
CA GLU A 87 3.59 15.82 -7.61
C GLU A 87 5.04 16.33 -7.77
N LYS A 88 5.74 16.64 -6.68
CA LYS A 88 7.15 17.05 -6.75
C LYS A 88 8.09 15.89 -7.07
N ILE A 89 7.81 14.72 -6.49
CA ILE A 89 8.69 13.56 -6.58
C ILE A 89 8.33 12.58 -7.70
N LYS A 90 7.23 12.82 -8.42
CA LYS A 90 6.68 11.84 -9.38
C LYS A 90 7.63 11.43 -10.50
N ASP A 91 8.49 12.34 -10.92
CA ASP A 91 9.49 12.07 -11.95
C ASP A 91 10.79 11.42 -11.41
N THR A 92 10.88 11.31 -10.08
CA THR A 92 12.05 10.73 -9.40
C THR A 92 11.79 9.29 -8.96
N VAL A 93 10.53 8.95 -8.65
CA VAL A 93 10.14 7.64 -8.14
C VAL A 93 9.49 6.81 -9.23
N GLU A 94 10.14 5.73 -9.63
CA GLU A 94 9.56 4.76 -10.57
C GLU A 94 8.66 3.77 -9.83
N LEU A 95 7.37 3.77 -10.17
CA LEU A 95 6.37 2.87 -9.59
C LEU A 95 6.02 1.75 -10.56
N PRO A 96 6.10 0.48 -10.11
CA PRO A 96 5.69 -0.66 -10.91
C PRO A 96 4.16 -0.76 -11.03
N LYS A 97 3.68 -1.57 -11.96
CA LYS A 97 2.28 -2.04 -11.94
C LYS A 97 1.99 -2.73 -10.61
N ALA A 98 0.77 -2.51 -10.10
CA ALA A 98 0.31 -3.17 -8.88
C ALA A 98 -1.18 -3.50 -8.97
N ASP A 99 -1.55 -4.65 -8.46
CA ASP A 99 -2.95 -5.11 -8.47
C ASP A 99 -3.79 -4.38 -7.42
N ILE A 100 -3.20 -4.10 -6.27
CA ILE A 100 -3.86 -3.45 -5.13
C ILE A 100 -3.02 -2.27 -4.67
N ILE A 101 -3.65 -1.13 -4.42
CA ILE A 101 -3.03 0.00 -3.74
C ILE A 101 -3.81 0.37 -2.49
N PHE A 102 -3.11 0.78 -1.46
CA PHE A 102 -3.69 1.46 -0.32
C PHE A 102 -3.61 2.96 -0.56
N ALA A 103 -4.77 3.61 -0.59
CA ALA A 103 -4.88 5.04 -0.89
C ALA A 103 -4.10 5.87 0.15
N PRO A 104 -3.23 6.80 -0.29
CA PRO A 104 -2.48 7.66 0.62
C PRO A 104 -3.41 8.48 1.52
N HIS A 105 -2.91 8.80 2.70
CA HIS A 105 -3.59 9.68 3.65
C HIS A 105 -5.06 9.25 3.87
N HIS A 106 -5.25 7.93 4.10
CA HIS A 106 -6.55 7.28 4.29
C HIS A 106 -7.53 7.39 3.12
N GLY A 107 -7.10 7.85 1.95
CA GLY A 107 -7.96 8.12 0.79
C GLY A 107 -8.55 9.54 0.76
N ARG A 108 -8.09 10.44 1.61
CA ARG A 108 -8.51 11.85 1.58
C ARG A 108 -8.05 12.53 0.29
N SER A 109 -8.73 13.59 -0.12
CA SER A 109 -8.38 14.38 -1.31
C SER A 109 -6.95 14.95 -1.27
N SER A 110 -6.44 15.24 -0.07
CA SER A 110 -5.04 15.65 0.14
C SER A 110 -4.03 14.55 -0.22
N GLY A 111 -4.43 13.27 -0.16
CA GLY A 111 -3.61 12.13 -0.58
C GLY A 111 -3.87 11.66 -2.00
N LYS A 112 -4.51 12.49 -2.86
CA LYS A 112 -4.77 12.12 -4.26
C LYS A 112 -3.46 11.80 -4.98
N ILE A 113 -3.33 10.57 -5.48
CA ILE A 113 -2.16 10.12 -6.25
C ILE A 113 -2.11 10.88 -7.58
N PRO A 114 -0.93 11.33 -8.05
CA PRO A 114 -0.75 11.91 -9.39
C PRO A 114 -1.34 11.01 -10.47
N LYS A 115 -1.92 11.63 -11.51
CA LYS A 115 -2.60 10.90 -12.58
C LYS A 115 -1.64 9.96 -13.30
N GLU A 116 -0.43 10.42 -13.56
CA GLU A 116 0.62 9.67 -14.24
C GLU A 116 0.99 8.39 -13.46
N TRP A 117 1.07 8.49 -12.13
CA TRP A 117 1.30 7.32 -11.28
C TRP A 117 0.14 6.34 -11.31
N MET A 118 -1.11 6.84 -11.24
CA MET A 118 -2.29 5.97 -11.32
C MET A 118 -2.37 5.23 -12.66
N GLU A 119 -2.02 5.89 -13.77
CA GLU A 119 -1.97 5.29 -15.10
C GLU A 119 -0.84 4.24 -15.21
N SER A 120 0.32 4.51 -14.64
CA SER A 120 1.47 3.58 -14.62
C SER A 120 1.17 2.35 -13.76
N ILE A 121 0.69 2.55 -12.54
CA ILE A 121 0.34 1.48 -11.59
C ILE A 121 -0.80 0.63 -12.12
N SER A 122 -1.82 1.26 -12.71
CA SER A 122 -3.03 0.61 -13.25
C SER A 122 -3.69 -0.38 -12.26
N PRO A 123 -4.07 0.06 -11.05
CA PRO A 123 -4.52 -0.85 -10.01
C PRO A 123 -5.88 -1.47 -10.34
N LYS A 124 -6.07 -2.74 -9.98
CA LYS A 124 -7.35 -3.44 -10.05
C LYS A 124 -8.29 -3.05 -8.91
N ILE A 125 -7.71 -2.78 -7.72
CA ILE A 125 -8.44 -2.36 -6.52
C ILE A 125 -7.69 -1.26 -5.78
N VAL A 126 -8.44 -0.29 -5.26
CA VAL A 126 -7.95 0.72 -4.31
C VAL A 126 -8.58 0.47 -2.95
N ILE A 127 -7.76 0.18 -1.95
CA ILE A 127 -8.19 0.09 -0.55
C ILE A 127 -8.17 1.49 0.05
N ILE A 128 -9.28 1.91 0.61
CA ILE A 128 -9.45 3.21 1.24
C ILE A 128 -9.56 3.02 2.75
N GLY A 129 -8.78 3.76 3.52
CA GLY A 129 -8.87 3.80 4.96
C GLY A 129 -10.11 4.59 5.44
N GLU A 130 -9.98 5.24 6.57
CA GLU A 130 -11.06 6.02 7.18
C GLU A 130 -11.15 7.44 6.59
N ALA A 131 -11.76 7.59 5.42
CA ALA A 131 -12.03 8.90 4.83
C ALA A 131 -13.54 9.15 4.71
N PRO A 132 -14.02 10.39 4.95
CA PRO A 132 -15.40 10.76 4.66
C PRO A 132 -15.74 10.57 3.18
N SER A 133 -16.95 10.06 2.90
CA SER A 133 -17.37 9.69 1.53
C SER A 133 -17.28 10.84 0.52
N GLU A 134 -17.54 12.08 0.95
CA GLU A 134 -17.42 13.26 0.10
C GLU A 134 -15.97 13.57 -0.34
N LYS A 135 -14.96 13.00 0.34
CA LYS A 135 -13.53 13.24 0.05
C LYS A 135 -12.91 12.20 -0.86
N ILE A 136 -13.61 11.10 -1.17
CA ILE A 136 -13.11 9.99 -1.99
C ILE A 136 -13.62 10.02 -3.43
N ASN A 137 -14.39 11.04 -3.83
CA ASN A 137 -15.00 11.13 -5.17
C ASN A 137 -14.01 11.04 -6.33
N TYR A 138 -12.73 11.40 -6.11
CA TYR A 138 -11.68 11.28 -7.12
C TYR A 138 -11.33 9.82 -7.46
N LEU A 139 -11.77 8.86 -6.64
CA LEU A 139 -11.58 7.43 -6.85
C LEU A 139 -12.81 6.74 -7.47
N SER A 140 -13.86 7.50 -7.86
CA SER A 140 -15.12 6.94 -8.38
C SER A 140 -14.99 6.08 -9.63
N ASN A 141 -13.90 6.23 -10.40
CA ASN A 141 -13.61 5.44 -11.59
C ASN A 141 -12.82 4.16 -11.31
N TYR A 142 -12.52 3.86 -10.05
CA TYR A 142 -11.77 2.69 -9.63
C TYR A 142 -12.64 1.75 -8.80
N ASN A 143 -12.33 0.46 -8.84
CA ASN A 143 -12.89 -0.50 -7.89
C ASN A 143 -12.33 -0.18 -6.51
N THR A 144 -13.18 0.09 -5.54
CA THR A 144 -12.75 0.47 -4.19
C THR A 144 -13.34 -0.42 -3.12
N ILE A 145 -12.56 -0.70 -2.07
CA ILE A 145 -13.03 -1.28 -0.82
C ILE A 145 -12.70 -0.26 0.28
N THR A 146 -13.71 0.17 1.04
CA THR A 146 -13.53 1.18 2.10
C THR A 146 -13.62 0.56 3.48
N GLN A 147 -12.62 0.80 4.30
CA GLN A 147 -12.55 0.28 5.66
C GLN A 147 -13.71 0.78 6.53
N ASN A 148 -14.18 2.03 6.31
CA ASN A 148 -15.35 2.57 7.03
C ASN A 148 -16.60 1.70 6.94
N THR A 149 -16.80 1.00 5.82
CA THR A 149 -18.00 0.18 5.59
C THR A 149 -17.69 -1.31 5.61
N ALA A 150 -16.50 -1.73 5.20
CA ALA A 150 -16.07 -3.13 5.21
C ALA A 150 -15.63 -3.60 6.61
N GLY A 151 -15.16 -2.67 7.46
CA GLY A 151 -14.48 -3.01 8.71
C GLY A 151 -13.05 -3.49 8.44
N ASP A 152 -12.60 -4.50 9.17
CA ASP A 152 -11.30 -5.13 8.92
C ASP A 152 -11.31 -5.80 7.54
N ILE A 153 -10.22 -5.64 6.80
CA ILE A 153 -10.05 -6.22 5.47
C ILE A 153 -8.87 -7.20 5.52
N ILE A 154 -9.12 -8.44 5.15
CA ILE A 154 -8.12 -9.50 5.09
C ILE A 154 -7.91 -9.87 3.63
N LEU A 155 -6.65 -9.84 3.19
CA LEU A 155 -6.21 -10.24 1.87
C LEU A 155 -5.46 -11.58 2.02
N ASP A 156 -6.08 -12.66 1.63
CA ASP A 156 -5.45 -13.99 1.59
C ASP A 156 -4.84 -14.21 0.22
N CYS A 157 -3.51 -14.06 0.17
CA CYS A 157 -2.76 -13.95 -1.08
C CYS A 157 -2.16 -15.30 -1.46
N GLU A 158 -2.60 -15.85 -2.59
CA GLU A 158 -2.07 -17.07 -3.19
C GLU A 158 -1.50 -16.80 -4.60
N SER A 159 -0.92 -17.83 -5.23
CA SER A 159 -0.45 -17.72 -6.60
C SER A 159 -1.62 -17.44 -7.55
N GLY A 160 -1.57 -16.30 -8.24
CA GLY A 160 -2.55 -15.86 -9.23
C GLY A 160 -3.87 -15.31 -8.68
N ILE A 161 -4.13 -15.39 -7.37
CA ILE A 161 -5.39 -14.93 -6.78
C ILE A 161 -5.20 -14.25 -5.42
N VAL A 162 -6.17 -13.42 -5.05
CA VAL A 162 -6.34 -12.89 -3.70
C VAL A 162 -7.78 -13.09 -3.27
N ASP A 163 -8.00 -13.87 -2.23
CA ASP A 163 -9.29 -13.98 -1.58
C ASP A 163 -9.48 -12.86 -0.57
N ILE A 164 -10.62 -12.20 -0.64
CA ILE A 164 -10.86 -11.01 0.19
C ILE A 164 -11.98 -11.30 1.18
N TYR A 165 -11.68 -11.03 2.44
CA TYR A 165 -12.62 -11.18 3.55
C TYR A 165 -12.74 -9.85 4.31
N VAL A 166 -13.91 -9.61 4.89
CA VAL A 166 -14.20 -8.39 5.66
C VAL A 166 -14.96 -8.72 6.94
N SER A 167 -14.79 -7.88 7.97
CA SER A 167 -15.48 -8.10 9.24
C SER A 167 -16.98 -7.74 9.23
N ASN A 168 -17.42 -6.88 8.30
CA ASN A 168 -18.83 -6.55 8.13
C ASN A 168 -19.54 -7.58 7.25
N GLU A 169 -20.35 -8.43 7.82
CA GLU A 169 -21.10 -9.50 7.14
C GLU A 169 -22.09 -9.00 6.07
N ASN A 170 -22.51 -7.74 6.13
CA ASN A 170 -23.44 -7.13 5.19
C ASN A 170 -22.70 -6.38 4.03
N TYR A 171 -21.37 -6.38 4.02
CA TYR A 171 -20.61 -5.73 2.98
C TYR A 171 -20.44 -6.64 1.74
N SER A 172 -20.60 -6.07 0.57
CA SER A 172 -20.37 -6.77 -0.69
C SER A 172 -19.92 -5.83 -1.79
N VAL A 173 -19.23 -6.35 -2.79
CA VAL A 173 -18.83 -5.65 -4.00
C VAL A 173 -19.14 -6.50 -5.23
N LYS A 174 -19.31 -5.86 -6.39
CA LYS A 174 -19.72 -6.55 -7.64
C LYS A 174 -18.55 -6.87 -8.56
N PHE A 175 -17.38 -6.31 -8.31
CA PHE A 175 -16.21 -6.42 -9.19
C PHE A 175 -15.30 -7.61 -8.86
N LEU A 176 -15.55 -8.31 -7.77
CA LEU A 176 -14.84 -9.55 -7.41
C LEU A 176 -15.58 -10.78 -7.94
N GLU A 177 -14.83 -11.82 -8.27
CA GLU A 177 -15.40 -13.11 -8.64
C GLU A 177 -15.92 -13.84 -7.39
N ASN A 178 -17.14 -14.36 -7.47
CA ASN A 178 -17.69 -15.15 -6.37
C ASN A 178 -17.40 -16.64 -6.56
N ASN A 179 -16.30 -17.11 -5.98
CA ASN A 179 -15.89 -18.51 -6.02
C ASN A 179 -16.58 -19.37 -4.93
N LYS A 180 -17.61 -18.82 -4.25
CA LYS A 180 -18.41 -19.50 -3.21
C LYS A 180 -17.55 -20.10 -2.10
N LYS A 181 -16.47 -19.43 -1.73
CA LYS A 181 -15.62 -19.86 -0.60
C LYS A 181 -16.34 -19.67 0.74
N SER A 182 -15.98 -20.48 1.70
CA SER A 182 -16.48 -20.34 3.08
C SER A 182 -15.85 -19.12 3.76
N ASN A 183 -16.55 -18.56 4.75
CA ASN A 183 -16.00 -17.57 5.64
C ASN A 183 -14.78 -18.13 6.39
N ALA A 184 -13.77 -17.30 6.59
CA ALA A 184 -12.53 -17.67 7.25
C ALA A 184 -12.02 -16.51 8.10
N TYR A 185 -11.03 -16.75 8.95
CA TYR A 185 -10.39 -15.72 9.80
C TYR A 185 -11.36 -14.95 10.70
N GLY A 186 -12.54 -15.48 11.00
CA GLY A 186 -13.59 -14.75 11.69
C GLY A 186 -14.26 -13.65 10.87
N ALA A 187 -14.10 -13.67 9.54
CA ALA A 187 -14.58 -12.67 8.60
C ALA A 187 -15.37 -13.30 7.45
N THR A 188 -16.15 -12.49 6.78
CA THR A 188 -17.01 -12.88 5.65
C THR A 188 -16.24 -12.79 4.34
N TYR A 189 -16.27 -13.86 3.55
CA TYR A 189 -15.74 -13.86 2.19
C TYR A 189 -16.59 -12.98 1.28
N ILE A 190 -15.96 -12.04 0.59
CA ILE A 190 -16.65 -11.12 -0.34
C ILE A 190 -16.28 -11.33 -1.82
N GLY A 191 -15.29 -12.17 -2.10
CA GLY A 191 -14.92 -12.53 -3.44
C GLY A 191 -13.41 -12.70 -3.64
N THR A 192 -13.04 -13.11 -4.85
CA THR A 192 -11.66 -13.36 -5.29
C THR A 192 -11.26 -12.36 -6.36
N LEU A 193 -10.05 -11.81 -6.23
CA LEU A 193 -9.37 -11.02 -7.25
C LEU A 193 -8.37 -11.91 -8.01
N ASN A 194 -8.45 -11.97 -9.33
CA ASN A 194 -7.43 -12.58 -10.20
C ASN A 194 -6.29 -11.56 -10.44
N VAL A 195 -5.04 -11.96 -10.23
CA VAL A 195 -3.85 -11.10 -10.31
C VAL A 195 -2.85 -11.58 -11.34
#